data_5dc6f32ff588f0afc96ff3b81855db81
#
_entry.id   5dc6f32ff588f0afc96ff3b81855db81
#
_cell.length_a   1.000
_cell.length_b   1.000
_cell.length_c   1.000
_cell.angle_alpha   90.00
_cell.angle_beta   90.00
_cell.angle_gamma   90.00
#
_symmetry.space_group_name_H-M   'P 1'
#
loop_
_entity.id
_entity.type
_entity.pdbx_description
1 polymer ?
#
loop_
_entity_poly.entity_id
_entity_poly.type
_entity_poly.pdbx_seq_one_letter_code
_entity_poly.pdbx_strand_id
1 'polypeptide(L)'
;MEIENPMATAMYEAASRYRKEQPNRSYLGMSIAGDPCRRKVWYQFRGYTQKSIDGRAQMIFSLGSAVEHEVLRWLKGAGYHLRDEQEEFSLLKGFVRGHCDGVIDDVKGTRPHILEIKSASATRFKMFKTSGIAAVSPVYAAQLQLYMGCSGFERGVWVVMCKDNCELYIERAHFDRKAYLDLQERCAAIIGSDDPPEKAFQEGARECSMCPYEGHCWHSPYVQETPTCGTCAFCRFNGLTPHCDQYDHDIMKWGMACPKWVFRDGVDRVPF
;
A
#
# COMPACT_ATOMS: atom_id res chain seq x y z
N MET A 1 31.45 5.18 -20.12
CA MET A 1 31.77 6.17 -19.08
C MET A 1 30.51 7.02 -18.91
N GLU A 2 29.69 6.70 -17.90
CA GLU A 2 28.54 7.55 -17.54
C GLU A 2 29.11 8.87 -17.04
N ILE A 3 28.79 9.96 -17.70
CA ILE A 3 29.11 11.30 -17.20
C ILE A 3 28.13 11.56 -16.06
N GLU A 4 28.59 11.51 -14.81
CA GLU A 4 27.80 11.98 -13.68
C GLU A 4 27.31 13.40 -13.98
N ASN A 5 25.99 13.55 -14.04
CA ASN A 5 25.37 14.86 -14.24
C ASN A 5 24.98 15.44 -12.88
N PRO A 6 25.72 16.46 -12.37
CA PRO A 6 25.47 17.03 -11.04
C PRO A 6 24.04 17.54 -10.86
N MET A 7 23.41 18.01 -11.93
CA MET A 7 22.00 18.45 -11.91
C MET A 7 21.06 17.28 -11.66
N ALA A 8 21.25 16.14 -12.35
CA ALA A 8 20.42 14.96 -12.14
C ALA A 8 20.56 14.41 -10.72
N THR A 9 21.80 14.36 -10.20
CA THR A 9 22.09 13.95 -8.83
C THR A 9 21.36 14.86 -7.83
N ALA A 10 21.47 16.18 -7.96
CA ALA A 10 20.79 17.14 -7.10
C ALA A 10 19.25 17.00 -7.14
N MET A 11 18.68 16.73 -8.30
CA MET A 11 17.24 16.48 -8.44
C MET A 11 16.81 15.18 -7.75
N TYR A 12 17.57 14.10 -7.86
CA TYR A 12 17.28 12.85 -7.16
C TYR A 12 17.39 12.99 -5.65
N GLU A 13 18.40 13.73 -5.17
CA GLU A 13 18.53 14.04 -3.74
C GLU A 13 17.35 14.86 -3.20
N ALA A 14 16.91 15.86 -3.95
CA ALA A 14 15.72 16.66 -3.60
C ALA A 14 14.45 15.79 -3.52
N ALA A 15 14.24 14.90 -4.50
CA ALA A 15 13.12 13.98 -4.50
C ALA A 15 13.18 12.99 -3.31
N SER A 16 14.38 12.49 -2.96
CA SER A 16 14.56 11.62 -1.79
C SER A 16 14.25 12.33 -0.48
N ARG A 17 14.63 13.62 -0.33
CA ARG A 17 14.29 14.44 0.85
C ARG A 17 12.79 14.61 0.99
N TYR A 18 12.09 14.95 -0.07
CA TYR A 18 10.63 15.09 -0.07
C TYR A 18 9.93 13.83 0.46
N ARG A 19 10.41 12.64 0.11
CA ARG A 19 9.85 11.37 0.61
C ARG A 19 10.04 11.18 2.11
N LYS A 20 11.20 11.56 2.65
CA LYS A 20 11.50 11.42 4.09
C LYS A 20 10.62 12.29 4.98
N GLU A 21 10.12 13.40 4.44
CA GLU A 21 9.26 14.35 5.14
C GLU A 21 7.80 13.86 5.23
N GLN A 22 7.42 12.81 4.47
CA GLN A 22 6.07 12.27 4.51
C GLN A 22 5.88 11.37 5.75
N PRO A 23 4.81 11.56 6.53
CA PRO A 23 4.57 10.76 7.72
C PRO A 23 4.30 9.29 7.37
N ASN A 24 4.77 8.39 8.22
CA ASN A 24 4.42 6.98 8.12
C ASN A 24 2.93 6.78 8.39
N ARG A 25 2.30 5.92 7.59
CA ARG A 25 0.89 5.55 7.80
C ARG A 25 0.76 4.67 9.04
N SER A 26 -0.22 4.97 9.88
CA SER A 26 -0.56 4.18 11.08
C SER A 26 -1.65 3.13 10.82
N TYR A 27 -1.85 2.75 9.57
CA TYR A 27 -2.87 1.80 9.12
C TYR A 27 -2.37 0.96 7.95
N LEU A 28 -3.00 -0.19 7.74
CA LEU A 28 -2.79 -1.04 6.58
C LEU A 28 -3.50 -0.39 5.38
N GLY A 29 -2.74 0.00 4.36
CA GLY A 29 -3.31 0.57 3.14
C GLY A 29 -4.00 -0.50 2.28
N MET A 30 -5.20 -0.23 1.78
CA MET A 30 -5.92 -1.15 0.87
C MET A 30 -5.11 -1.42 -0.40
N SER A 31 -4.27 -0.47 -0.83
CA SER A 31 -3.39 -0.60 -2.01
C SER A 31 -2.31 -1.68 -1.89
N ILE A 32 -2.07 -2.22 -0.68
CA ILE A 32 -1.08 -3.29 -0.44
C ILE A 32 -1.70 -4.53 0.21
N ALA A 33 -2.98 -4.49 0.56
CA ALA A 33 -3.66 -5.57 1.28
C ALA A 33 -3.57 -6.93 0.55
N GLY A 34 -3.54 -6.89 -0.78
CA GLY A 34 -3.38 -8.07 -1.66
C GLY A 34 -1.92 -8.47 -1.95
N ASP A 35 -0.92 -7.83 -1.35
CA ASP A 35 0.50 -8.20 -1.59
C ASP A 35 0.74 -9.67 -1.20
N PRO A 36 1.37 -10.50 -2.07
CA PRO A 36 1.59 -11.92 -1.78
C PRO A 36 2.40 -12.14 -0.50
N CYS A 37 3.30 -11.21 -0.15
CA CYS A 37 4.10 -11.28 1.07
C CYS A 37 3.36 -10.63 2.25
N ARG A 38 2.66 -11.46 3.08
CA ARG A 38 1.99 -11.00 4.30
C ARG A 38 2.95 -10.33 5.28
N ARG A 39 4.19 -10.81 5.36
CA ARG A 39 5.25 -10.26 6.22
C ARG A 39 5.59 -8.81 5.84
N LYS A 40 5.69 -8.51 4.55
CA LYS A 40 5.87 -7.14 4.04
C LYS A 40 4.74 -6.21 4.48
N VAL A 41 3.48 -6.67 4.36
CA VAL A 41 2.30 -5.93 4.77
C VAL A 41 2.29 -5.72 6.29
N TRP A 42 2.69 -6.72 7.06
CA TRP A 42 2.82 -6.64 8.51
C TRP A 42 3.87 -5.61 8.94
N TYR A 43 5.08 -5.64 8.36
CA TYR A 43 6.12 -4.63 8.65
C TYR A 43 5.62 -3.20 8.37
N GLN A 44 4.91 -3.02 7.26
CA GLN A 44 4.33 -1.71 6.93
C GLN A 44 3.28 -1.28 7.95
N PHE A 45 2.37 -2.17 8.32
CA PHE A 45 1.33 -1.90 9.32
C PHE A 45 1.94 -1.59 10.69
N ARG A 46 2.95 -2.34 11.11
CA ARG A 46 3.66 -2.13 12.38
C ARG A 46 4.55 -0.88 12.38
N GLY A 47 4.77 -0.24 11.24
CA GLY A 47 5.54 1.00 11.13
C GLY A 47 7.05 0.80 11.16
N TYR A 48 7.53 -0.37 10.75
CA TYR A 48 8.97 -0.63 10.61
C TYR A 48 9.61 0.31 9.61
N THR A 49 10.85 0.68 9.87
CA THR A 49 11.61 1.58 9.00
C THR A 49 11.83 0.95 7.63
N GLN A 50 11.47 1.67 6.60
CA GLN A 50 11.67 1.26 5.22
C GLN A 50 13.09 1.62 4.75
N LYS A 51 13.68 0.76 3.90
CA LYS A 51 14.85 1.15 3.11
C LYS A 51 14.53 2.48 2.38
N SER A 52 15.47 3.40 2.40
CA SER A 52 15.28 4.68 1.72
C SER A 52 14.95 4.48 0.25
N ILE A 53 13.86 5.09 -0.19
CA ILE A 53 13.50 5.14 -1.60
C ILE A 53 14.42 6.14 -2.28
N ASP A 54 15.08 5.74 -3.36
CA ASP A 54 15.91 6.64 -4.13
C ASP A 54 15.07 7.72 -4.85
N GLY A 55 15.70 8.82 -5.20
CA GLY A 55 15.01 9.94 -5.82
C GLY A 55 14.37 9.62 -7.16
N ARG A 56 14.93 8.68 -7.92
CA ARG A 56 14.36 8.23 -9.18
C ARG A 56 13.05 7.50 -8.95
N ALA A 57 12.99 6.60 -7.95
CA ALA A 57 11.76 5.90 -7.60
C ALA A 57 10.70 6.88 -7.10
N GLN A 58 11.09 7.89 -6.31
CA GLN A 58 10.17 8.95 -5.88
C GLN A 58 9.61 9.74 -7.06
N MET A 59 10.41 10.07 -8.07
CA MET A 59 9.93 10.72 -9.30
C MET A 59 8.93 9.85 -10.06
N ILE A 60 9.13 8.52 -10.09
CA ILE A 60 8.18 7.59 -10.70
C ILE A 60 6.83 7.61 -9.97
N PHE A 61 6.82 7.72 -8.64
CA PHE A 61 5.59 7.86 -7.87
C PHE A 61 4.89 9.21 -8.15
N SER A 62 5.65 10.29 -8.20
CA SER A 62 5.12 11.62 -8.53
C SER A 62 4.52 11.66 -9.94
N LEU A 63 5.14 10.99 -10.91
CA LEU A 63 4.58 10.82 -12.25
C LEU A 63 3.27 10.03 -12.21
N GLY A 64 3.15 9.03 -11.33
CA GLY A 64 1.89 8.29 -11.14
C GLY A 64 0.76 9.22 -10.71
N SER A 65 0.99 10.09 -9.72
CA SER A 65 -0.01 11.07 -9.26
C SER A 65 -0.35 12.11 -10.35
N ALA A 66 0.62 12.52 -11.16
CA ALA A 66 0.35 13.41 -12.29
C ALA A 66 -0.54 12.75 -13.35
N VAL A 67 -0.31 11.46 -13.65
CA VAL A 67 -1.17 10.68 -14.55
C VAL A 67 -2.60 10.57 -14.01
N GLU A 68 -2.76 10.31 -12.73
CA GLU A 68 -4.08 10.25 -12.08
C GLU A 68 -4.85 11.57 -12.28
N HIS A 69 -4.20 12.70 -11.97
CA HIS A 69 -4.79 14.01 -12.17
C HIS A 69 -5.19 14.28 -13.63
N GLU A 70 -4.34 13.93 -14.59
CA GLU A 70 -4.64 14.11 -16.02
C GLU A 70 -5.79 13.22 -16.48
N VAL A 71 -5.84 11.96 -16.06
CA VAL A 71 -6.93 11.05 -16.42
C VAL A 71 -8.27 11.57 -15.86
N LEU A 72 -8.32 12.02 -14.59
CA LEU A 72 -9.51 12.62 -14.00
C LEU A 72 -9.97 13.86 -14.82
N ARG A 73 -9.04 14.73 -15.19
CA ARG A 73 -9.32 15.90 -16.01
C ARG A 73 -9.94 15.52 -17.36
N TRP A 74 -9.39 14.53 -18.03
CA TRP A 74 -9.88 14.10 -19.35
C TRP A 74 -11.19 13.33 -19.28
N LEU A 75 -11.44 12.55 -18.21
CA LEU A 75 -12.75 11.93 -17.99
C LEU A 75 -13.84 12.99 -17.84
N LYS A 76 -13.60 14.04 -17.05
CA LYS A 76 -14.52 15.17 -16.90
C LYS A 76 -14.73 15.90 -18.24
N GLY A 77 -13.64 16.15 -18.99
CA GLY A 77 -13.69 16.76 -20.32
C GLY A 77 -14.46 15.95 -21.36
N ALA A 78 -14.47 14.63 -21.23
CA ALA A 78 -15.23 13.71 -22.06
C ALA A 78 -16.72 13.58 -21.66
N GLY A 79 -17.16 14.32 -20.62
CA GLY A 79 -18.54 14.34 -20.17
C GLY A 79 -18.93 13.24 -19.20
N TYR A 80 -17.95 12.50 -18.64
CA TYR A 80 -18.24 11.56 -17.57
C TYR A 80 -18.55 12.29 -16.27
N HIS A 81 -19.57 11.85 -15.57
CA HIS A 81 -19.90 12.36 -14.25
C HIS A 81 -19.03 11.66 -13.19
N LEU A 82 -18.14 12.43 -12.59
CA LEU A 82 -17.26 12.01 -11.50
C LEU A 82 -17.72 12.63 -10.19
N ARG A 83 -17.73 11.84 -9.13
CA ARG A 83 -18.05 12.27 -7.77
C ARG A 83 -17.18 11.53 -6.76
N ASP A 84 -17.22 11.95 -5.51
CA ASP A 84 -16.57 11.31 -4.38
C ASP A 84 -15.06 11.04 -4.63
N GLU A 85 -14.39 12.03 -5.27
CA GLU A 85 -12.95 11.94 -5.54
C GLU A 85 -12.19 11.85 -4.22
N GLN A 86 -11.24 10.90 -4.13
CA GLN A 86 -10.45 10.60 -2.93
C GLN A 86 -11.30 10.22 -1.70
N GLU A 87 -12.47 9.60 -1.92
CA GLU A 87 -13.29 9.09 -0.82
C GLU A 87 -12.52 8.03 -0.01
N GLU A 88 -12.46 8.24 1.32
CA GLU A 88 -11.83 7.29 2.23
C GLU A 88 -12.78 6.15 2.59
N PHE A 89 -12.32 4.93 2.38
CA PHE A 89 -12.94 3.72 2.89
C PHE A 89 -12.12 3.13 4.04
N SER A 90 -12.82 2.60 5.04
CA SER A 90 -12.17 1.96 6.17
C SER A 90 -12.92 0.70 6.60
N LEU A 91 -12.14 -0.26 7.16
CA LEU A 91 -12.67 -1.48 7.75
C LEU A 91 -11.80 -1.91 8.94
N LEU A 92 -12.23 -2.95 9.66
CA LEU A 92 -11.51 -3.50 10.81
C LEU A 92 -11.17 -2.41 11.84
N LYS A 93 -12.20 -1.68 12.32
CA LYS A 93 -12.07 -0.57 13.28
C LYS A 93 -11.14 0.57 12.79
N GLY A 94 -11.01 0.77 11.48
CA GLY A 94 -10.15 1.79 10.90
C GLY A 94 -8.67 1.42 10.77
N PHE A 95 -8.31 0.17 11.08
CA PHE A 95 -6.94 -0.32 10.87
C PHE A 95 -6.61 -0.62 9.40
N VAL A 96 -7.62 -0.77 8.55
CA VAL A 96 -7.43 -0.86 7.10
C VAL A 96 -8.12 0.32 6.44
N ARG A 97 -7.39 1.09 5.65
CA ARG A 97 -7.92 2.29 4.98
C ARG A 97 -7.39 2.43 3.57
N GLY A 98 -8.15 3.13 2.77
CA GLY A 98 -7.74 3.50 1.42
C GLY A 98 -8.66 4.57 0.84
N HIS A 99 -8.18 5.26 -0.18
CA HIS A 99 -8.94 6.26 -0.92
C HIS A 99 -9.08 5.75 -2.35
N CYS A 100 -10.30 5.75 -2.88
CA CYS A 100 -10.49 5.51 -4.31
C CYS A 100 -10.23 6.81 -5.08
N ASP A 101 -9.93 6.70 -6.37
CA ASP A 101 -9.70 7.89 -7.19
C ASP A 101 -11.02 8.62 -7.54
N GLY A 102 -12.16 7.95 -7.35
CA GLY A 102 -13.49 8.53 -7.46
C GLY A 102 -14.56 7.49 -7.70
N VAL A 103 -15.77 7.97 -7.89
CA VAL A 103 -16.92 7.19 -8.38
C VAL A 103 -17.33 7.77 -9.73
N ILE A 104 -17.40 6.92 -10.75
CA ILE A 104 -17.80 7.31 -12.10
C ILE A 104 -19.14 6.67 -12.46
N ASP A 105 -20.08 7.46 -12.90
CA ASP A 105 -21.33 6.95 -13.44
C ASP A 105 -21.13 6.49 -14.89
N ASP A 106 -21.85 5.46 -15.32
CA ASP A 106 -21.79 5.01 -16.70
C ASP A 106 -22.21 6.16 -17.63
N VAL A 107 -21.72 6.17 -18.88
CA VAL A 107 -22.04 7.20 -19.90
C VAL A 107 -23.55 7.41 -20.05
N LYS A 108 -24.36 6.42 -19.70
CA LYS A 108 -25.84 6.47 -19.65
C LYS A 108 -26.40 6.85 -18.28
N GLY A 109 -25.54 7.19 -17.30
CA GLY A 109 -25.95 7.64 -15.97
C GLY A 109 -26.67 6.61 -15.09
N THR A 110 -26.58 5.31 -15.40
CA THR A 110 -27.45 4.34 -14.77
C THR A 110 -26.78 3.45 -13.73
N ARG A 111 -25.43 3.39 -13.70
CA ARG A 111 -24.72 2.47 -12.80
C ARG A 111 -23.36 3.02 -12.38
N PRO A 112 -23.16 3.31 -11.09
CA PRO A 112 -21.89 3.78 -10.59
C PRO A 112 -20.83 2.69 -10.55
N HIS A 113 -19.56 3.09 -10.76
CA HIS A 113 -18.38 2.26 -10.65
C HIS A 113 -17.38 2.94 -9.74
N ILE A 114 -16.75 2.20 -8.85
CA ILE A 114 -15.52 2.67 -8.18
C ILE A 114 -14.45 2.83 -9.24
N LEU A 115 -13.86 4.01 -9.33
CA LEU A 115 -12.78 4.33 -10.25
C LEU A 115 -11.43 4.14 -9.57
N GLU A 116 -10.52 3.46 -10.26
CA GLU A 116 -9.13 3.30 -9.86
C GLU A 116 -8.22 3.54 -11.07
N ILE A 117 -7.35 4.53 -10.97
CA ILE A 117 -6.46 4.96 -12.05
C ILE A 117 -5.06 4.40 -11.79
N LYS A 118 -4.44 3.87 -12.82
CA LYS A 118 -3.07 3.35 -12.74
C LYS A 118 -2.24 3.86 -13.91
N SER A 119 -0.93 4.00 -13.66
CA SER A 119 0.05 4.23 -14.71
C SER A 119 0.94 3.00 -14.87
N ALA A 120 1.34 2.68 -16.09
CA ALA A 120 2.18 1.53 -16.39
C ALA A 120 3.26 1.86 -17.40
N SER A 121 4.42 1.15 -17.34
CA SER A 121 5.38 1.11 -18.45
C SER A 121 4.78 0.36 -19.63
N ALA A 122 5.29 0.58 -20.83
CA ALA A 122 4.82 -0.10 -22.06
C ALA A 122 4.78 -1.63 -21.92
N THR A 123 5.80 -2.22 -21.28
CA THR A 123 5.84 -3.67 -21.04
C THR A 123 4.69 -4.13 -20.15
N ARG A 124 4.46 -3.48 -19.00
CA ARG A 124 3.39 -3.85 -18.08
C ARG A 124 2.01 -3.55 -18.67
N PHE A 125 1.88 -2.46 -19.40
CA PHE A 125 0.67 -2.08 -20.12
C PHE A 125 0.26 -3.14 -21.13
N LYS A 126 1.21 -3.66 -21.90
CA LYS A 126 0.97 -4.78 -22.83
C LYS A 126 0.47 -6.02 -22.10
N MET A 127 1.05 -6.35 -20.94
CA MET A 127 0.58 -7.49 -20.13
C MET A 127 -0.88 -7.29 -19.68
N PHE A 128 -1.26 -6.10 -19.25
CA PHE A 128 -2.66 -5.80 -18.89
C PHE A 128 -3.59 -6.01 -20.07
N LYS A 129 -3.25 -5.51 -21.27
CA LYS A 129 -4.06 -5.71 -22.48
C LYS A 129 -4.20 -7.18 -22.89
N THR A 130 -3.20 -8.01 -22.58
CA THR A 130 -3.18 -9.41 -23.00
C THR A 130 -3.86 -10.35 -22.00
N SER A 131 -3.65 -10.11 -20.69
CA SER A 131 -4.02 -11.06 -19.62
C SER A 131 -5.01 -10.50 -18.61
N GLY A 132 -5.35 -9.22 -18.70
CA GLY A 132 -6.19 -8.52 -17.74
C GLY A 132 -5.44 -8.07 -16.48
N ILE A 133 -6.03 -7.11 -15.78
CA ILE A 133 -5.41 -6.47 -14.62
C ILE A 133 -5.33 -7.44 -13.45
N ALA A 134 -6.40 -8.18 -13.18
CA ALA A 134 -6.46 -9.11 -12.05
C ALA A 134 -5.39 -10.21 -12.14
N ALA A 135 -5.12 -10.73 -13.32
CA ALA A 135 -4.09 -11.75 -13.53
C ALA A 135 -2.66 -11.19 -13.38
N VAL A 136 -2.42 -9.97 -13.91
CA VAL A 136 -1.08 -9.35 -13.89
C VAL A 136 -0.77 -8.68 -12.56
N SER A 137 -1.79 -8.18 -11.87
CA SER A 137 -1.64 -7.48 -10.59
C SER A 137 -2.76 -7.84 -9.61
N PRO A 138 -2.68 -9.00 -8.95
CA PRO A 138 -3.65 -9.38 -7.92
C PRO A 138 -3.81 -8.32 -6.82
N VAL A 139 -2.77 -7.52 -6.57
CA VAL A 139 -2.80 -6.40 -5.61
C VAL A 139 -3.81 -5.34 -6.02
N TYR A 140 -3.88 -5.01 -7.32
CA TYR A 140 -4.86 -4.04 -7.83
C TYR A 140 -6.28 -4.59 -7.77
N ALA A 141 -6.44 -5.89 -8.06
CA ALA A 141 -7.73 -6.55 -7.92
C ALA A 141 -8.20 -6.53 -6.46
N ALA A 142 -7.33 -6.88 -5.52
CA ALA A 142 -7.62 -6.85 -4.09
C ALA A 142 -8.02 -5.44 -3.62
N GLN A 143 -7.31 -4.41 -4.04
CA GLN A 143 -7.62 -3.01 -3.73
C GLN A 143 -9.03 -2.64 -4.16
N LEU A 144 -9.39 -2.93 -5.41
CA LEU A 144 -10.70 -2.59 -5.95
C LEU A 144 -11.83 -3.40 -5.29
N GLN A 145 -11.60 -4.69 -4.96
CA GLN A 145 -12.57 -5.51 -4.23
C GLN A 145 -12.82 -4.96 -2.83
N LEU A 146 -11.78 -4.48 -2.13
CA LEU A 146 -11.95 -3.85 -0.82
C LEU A 146 -12.77 -2.57 -0.91
N TYR A 147 -12.52 -1.73 -1.91
CA TYR A 147 -13.32 -0.52 -2.11
C TYR A 147 -14.78 -0.82 -2.41
N MET A 148 -15.05 -1.75 -3.34
CA MET A 148 -16.42 -2.16 -3.66
C MET A 148 -17.14 -2.74 -2.44
N GLY A 149 -16.47 -3.59 -1.65
CA GLY A 149 -17.05 -4.16 -0.45
C GLY A 149 -17.34 -3.15 0.65
N CYS A 150 -16.51 -2.12 0.81
CA CYS A 150 -16.73 -1.04 1.79
C CYS A 150 -17.84 -0.09 1.36
N SER A 151 -17.92 0.23 0.07
CA SER A 151 -18.90 1.19 -0.48
C SER A 151 -20.27 0.59 -0.77
N GLY A 152 -20.36 -0.74 -0.89
CA GLY A 152 -21.56 -1.44 -1.37
C GLY A 152 -21.77 -1.35 -2.89
N PHE A 153 -20.82 -0.81 -3.66
CA PHE A 153 -20.89 -0.81 -5.11
C PHE A 153 -20.56 -2.17 -5.69
N GLU A 154 -21.38 -2.63 -6.64
CA GLU A 154 -21.20 -3.93 -7.30
C GLU A 154 -20.20 -3.90 -8.46
N ARG A 155 -19.66 -2.72 -8.79
CA ARG A 155 -18.82 -2.50 -9.97
C ARG A 155 -17.66 -1.60 -9.68
N GLY A 156 -16.54 -1.93 -10.32
CA GLY A 156 -15.36 -1.11 -10.36
C GLY A 156 -14.81 -1.02 -11.78
N VAL A 157 -13.99 -0.02 -12.03
CA VAL A 157 -13.31 0.20 -13.30
C VAL A 157 -11.89 0.66 -13.05
N TRP A 158 -10.95 0.02 -13.74
CA TRP A 158 -9.59 0.54 -13.85
C TRP A 158 -9.44 1.33 -15.14
N VAL A 159 -8.78 2.47 -15.01
CA VAL A 159 -8.24 3.22 -16.15
C VAL A 159 -6.73 3.22 -16.04
N VAL A 160 -6.07 2.56 -16.96
CA VAL A 160 -4.61 2.45 -17.00
C VAL A 160 -4.07 3.28 -18.14
N MET A 161 -3.17 4.23 -17.83
CA MET A 161 -2.43 4.98 -18.83
C MET A 161 -1.01 4.43 -18.99
N CYS A 162 -0.61 4.14 -20.22
CA CYS A 162 0.78 3.86 -20.55
C CYS A 162 1.61 5.13 -20.45
N LYS A 163 2.66 5.13 -19.61
CA LYS A 163 3.52 6.31 -19.42
C LYS A 163 4.37 6.67 -20.61
N ASP A 164 4.57 5.72 -21.52
CA ASP A 164 5.51 5.87 -22.61
C ASP A 164 4.86 6.48 -23.88
N ASN A 165 3.54 6.30 -24.06
CA ASN A 165 2.82 6.73 -25.25
C ASN A 165 1.39 7.24 -25.02
N CYS A 166 0.97 7.34 -23.74
CA CYS A 166 -0.37 7.79 -23.34
C CYS A 166 -1.55 6.93 -23.84
N GLU A 167 -1.32 5.70 -24.33
CA GLU A 167 -2.42 4.77 -24.59
C GLU A 167 -3.21 4.48 -23.33
N LEU A 168 -4.54 4.32 -23.47
CA LEU A 168 -5.45 3.98 -22.39
C LEU A 168 -5.92 2.53 -22.52
N TYR A 169 -5.96 1.83 -21.40
CA TYR A 169 -6.61 0.54 -21.23
C TYR A 169 -7.65 0.64 -20.14
N ILE A 170 -8.85 0.19 -20.41
CA ILE A 170 -9.99 0.27 -19.48
C ILE A 170 -10.52 -1.13 -19.27
N GLU A 171 -10.60 -1.53 -18.00
CA GLU A 171 -11.13 -2.83 -17.60
C GLU A 171 -12.14 -2.67 -16.48
N ARG A 172 -13.28 -3.35 -16.60
CA ARG A 172 -14.32 -3.36 -15.57
C ARG A 172 -14.21 -4.61 -14.71
N ALA A 173 -14.52 -4.45 -13.43
CA ALA A 173 -14.61 -5.55 -12.48
C ALA A 173 -15.99 -5.59 -11.83
N HIS A 174 -16.38 -6.79 -11.41
CA HIS A 174 -17.56 -7.01 -10.58
C HIS A 174 -17.12 -7.32 -9.15
N PHE A 175 -17.99 -6.95 -8.20
CA PHE A 175 -17.79 -7.30 -6.81
C PHE A 175 -17.88 -8.82 -6.63
N ASP A 176 -16.85 -9.36 -5.98
CA ASP A 176 -16.80 -10.76 -5.55
C ASP A 176 -16.80 -10.78 -4.02
N ARG A 177 -17.96 -11.15 -3.46
CA ARG A 177 -18.14 -11.22 -2.01
C ARG A 177 -17.16 -12.18 -1.34
N LYS A 178 -16.86 -13.31 -1.99
CA LYS A 178 -15.93 -14.28 -1.41
C LYS A 178 -14.51 -13.68 -1.34
N ALA A 179 -14.04 -13.12 -2.44
CA ALA A 179 -12.72 -12.45 -2.48
C ALA A 179 -12.63 -11.31 -1.44
N TYR A 180 -13.69 -10.54 -1.27
CA TYR A 180 -13.75 -9.48 -0.25
C TYR A 180 -13.63 -10.04 1.18
N LEU A 181 -14.39 -11.10 1.51
CA LEU A 181 -14.33 -11.71 2.83
C LEU A 181 -12.96 -12.36 3.11
N ASP A 182 -12.39 -13.05 2.13
CA ASP A 182 -11.04 -13.63 2.22
C ASP A 182 -9.98 -12.53 2.48
N LEU A 183 -10.13 -11.36 1.84
CA LEU A 183 -9.26 -10.19 2.05
C LEU A 183 -9.44 -9.58 3.44
N GLN A 184 -10.66 -9.49 3.96
CA GLN A 184 -10.92 -9.01 5.32
C GLN A 184 -10.28 -9.95 6.35
N GLU A 185 -10.47 -11.26 6.21
CA GLU A 185 -9.87 -12.25 7.09
C GLU A 185 -8.33 -12.18 7.04
N ARG A 186 -7.78 -12.09 5.83
CA ARG A 186 -6.35 -11.90 5.62
C ARG A 186 -5.82 -10.65 6.34
N CYS A 187 -6.48 -9.52 6.20
CA CYS A 187 -6.09 -8.28 6.86
C CYS A 187 -6.19 -8.40 8.37
N ALA A 188 -7.27 -8.99 8.90
CA ALA A 188 -7.47 -9.21 10.32
C ALA A 188 -6.36 -10.10 10.91
N ALA A 189 -5.99 -11.19 10.21
CA ALA A 189 -4.90 -12.07 10.62
C ALA A 189 -3.53 -11.35 10.63
N ILE A 190 -3.26 -10.49 9.66
CA ILE A 190 -2.02 -9.70 9.62
C ILE A 190 -1.98 -8.69 10.77
N ILE A 191 -3.08 -7.99 11.02
CA ILE A 191 -3.18 -6.98 12.08
C ILE A 191 -3.04 -7.63 13.46
N GLY A 192 -3.75 -8.73 13.69
CA GLY A 192 -3.77 -9.44 14.97
C GLY A 192 -2.52 -10.29 15.26
N SER A 193 -1.61 -10.44 14.29
CA SER A 193 -0.38 -11.18 14.52
C SER A 193 0.64 -10.36 15.32
N ASP A 194 1.10 -10.91 16.43
CA ASP A 194 2.17 -10.31 17.23
C ASP A 194 3.54 -10.51 16.60
N ASP A 195 3.72 -11.61 15.90
CA ASP A 195 4.96 -11.95 15.20
C ASP A 195 4.82 -11.73 13.69
N PRO A 196 5.94 -11.41 12.98
CA PRO A 196 5.91 -11.27 11.54
C PRO A 196 5.51 -12.60 10.88
N PRO A 197 4.53 -12.60 9.97
CA PRO A 197 4.11 -13.80 9.22
C PRO A 197 5.29 -14.49 8.52
N GLU A 198 5.09 -15.73 8.10
CA GLU A 198 6.11 -16.50 7.38
C GLU A 198 6.62 -15.76 6.13
N LYS A 199 7.89 -16.01 5.80
CA LYS A 199 8.53 -15.49 4.59
C LYS A 199 7.88 -16.12 3.35
N ALA A 200 7.35 -15.32 2.45
CA ALA A 200 6.66 -15.79 1.24
C ALA A 200 7.63 -16.20 0.12
N PHE A 201 8.86 -15.74 0.18
CA PHE A 201 9.87 -15.94 -0.86
C PHE A 201 11.20 -16.33 -0.21
N GLN A 202 12.13 -16.87 -1.01
CA GLN A 202 13.48 -17.17 -0.59
C GLN A 202 14.35 -15.89 -0.57
N GLU A 203 15.45 -15.94 0.19
CA GLU A 203 16.46 -14.88 0.17
C GLU A 203 17.01 -14.70 -1.26
N GLY A 204 17.20 -13.43 -1.67
CA GLY A 204 17.67 -13.10 -3.01
C GLY A 204 16.60 -13.19 -4.11
N ALA A 205 15.37 -13.61 -3.82
CA ALA A 205 14.30 -13.55 -4.79
C ALA A 205 14.07 -12.09 -5.24
N ARG A 206 13.64 -11.91 -6.49
CA ARG A 206 13.38 -10.58 -7.07
C ARG A 206 12.41 -9.75 -6.22
N GLU A 207 11.39 -10.38 -5.67
CA GLU A 207 10.39 -9.77 -4.79
C GLU A 207 11.03 -9.25 -3.50
N CYS A 208 12.04 -9.96 -2.99
CA CYS A 208 12.79 -9.56 -1.79
C CYS A 208 13.77 -8.44 -2.08
N SER A 209 14.53 -8.50 -3.18
CA SER A 209 15.51 -7.46 -3.55
C SER A 209 14.86 -6.08 -3.77
N MET A 210 13.59 -6.05 -4.16
CA MET A 210 12.78 -4.84 -4.32
C MET A 210 11.95 -4.50 -3.08
N CYS A 211 12.01 -5.31 -2.02
CA CYS A 211 11.22 -5.11 -0.82
C CYS A 211 11.85 -4.03 0.07
N PRO A 212 11.09 -3.02 0.51
CA PRO A 212 11.63 -1.98 1.40
C PRO A 212 12.00 -2.50 2.80
N TYR A 213 11.60 -3.73 3.13
CA TYR A 213 11.84 -4.40 4.43
C TYR A 213 12.79 -5.59 4.33
N GLU A 214 13.57 -5.69 3.24
CA GLU A 214 14.52 -6.80 3.05
C GLU A 214 15.47 -6.97 4.24
N GLY A 215 16.02 -5.83 4.74
CA GLY A 215 16.92 -5.82 5.88
C GLY A 215 16.34 -6.44 7.15
N HIS A 216 15.05 -6.19 7.44
CA HIS A 216 14.36 -6.81 8.59
C HIS A 216 14.13 -8.30 8.41
N CYS A 217 13.93 -8.75 7.16
CA CYS A 217 13.69 -10.16 6.87
C CYS A 217 14.96 -11.02 6.96
N TRP A 218 16.11 -10.50 6.52
CA TRP A 218 17.28 -11.29 6.24
C TRP A 218 18.54 -10.84 6.98
N HIS A 219 18.59 -9.59 7.44
CA HIS A 219 19.81 -8.96 7.99
C HIS A 219 19.61 -8.32 9.37
N SER A 220 18.44 -8.49 10.03
CA SER A 220 18.23 -8.05 11.41
C SER A 220 19.28 -8.69 12.37
N PRO A 221 19.86 -7.94 13.35
CA PRO A 221 19.24 -6.86 14.13
C PRO A 221 19.79 -5.44 13.87
N TYR A 222 20.40 -5.18 12.75
CA TYR A 222 21.19 -3.94 12.52
C TYR A 222 20.43 -2.77 11.90
N VAL A 223 19.13 -2.85 11.77
CA VAL A 223 18.34 -1.74 11.23
C VAL A 223 17.88 -0.83 12.36
N GLN A 224 18.29 0.44 12.28
CA GLN A 224 17.84 1.45 13.25
C GLN A 224 16.35 1.74 13.06
N GLU A 225 15.55 1.45 14.10
CA GLU A 225 14.10 1.63 14.08
C GLU A 225 13.65 2.95 14.68
N THR A 226 12.55 3.48 14.13
CA THR A 226 11.85 4.60 14.77
C THR A 226 11.02 4.06 15.92
N PRO A 227 11.22 4.55 17.17
CA PRO A 227 10.48 4.10 18.32
C PRO A 227 8.98 4.43 18.22
N THR A 228 8.15 3.40 18.05
CA THR A 228 6.67 3.49 18.04
C THR A 228 6.07 2.34 18.83
N CYS A 229 4.80 2.45 19.24
CA CYS A 229 4.12 1.31 19.83
C CYS A 229 4.04 0.11 18.88
N GLY A 230 3.95 0.35 17.57
CA GLY A 230 3.89 -0.71 16.55
C GLY A 230 5.15 -1.59 16.50
N THR A 231 6.33 -0.99 16.73
CA THR A 231 7.63 -1.68 16.75
C THR A 231 8.06 -2.13 18.14
N CYS A 232 7.24 -1.88 19.17
CA CYS A 232 7.54 -2.18 20.57
C CYS A 232 7.31 -3.67 20.91
N ALA A 233 8.24 -4.26 21.66
CA ALA A 233 8.13 -5.64 22.14
C ALA A 233 6.94 -5.86 23.10
N PHE A 234 6.51 -4.82 23.80
CA PHE A 234 5.36 -4.85 24.73
C PHE A 234 4.00 -4.62 24.07
N CYS A 235 3.95 -4.34 22.77
CA CYS A 235 2.68 -4.18 22.05
C CYS A 235 2.17 -5.53 21.58
N ARG A 236 1.03 -5.96 22.12
CA ARG A 236 0.30 -7.17 21.74
C ARG A 236 -1.03 -6.82 21.10
N PHE A 237 -1.62 -7.76 20.40
CA PHE A 237 -2.95 -7.62 19.84
C PHE A 237 -3.92 -8.62 20.47
N ASN A 238 -4.95 -8.12 21.14
CA ASN A 238 -6.12 -8.91 21.56
C ASN A 238 -7.20 -8.79 20.46
N GLY A 239 -7.17 -9.67 19.48
CA GLY A 239 -7.95 -9.54 18.26
C GLY A 239 -7.53 -8.28 17.47
N LEU A 240 -8.40 -7.28 17.39
CA LEU A 240 -8.12 -5.99 16.72
C LEU A 240 -7.89 -4.85 17.73
N THR A 241 -7.52 -5.14 18.96
CA THR A 241 -7.24 -4.12 19.97
C THR A 241 -5.77 -4.23 20.37
N PRO A 242 -4.92 -3.23 20.07
CA PRO A 242 -3.54 -3.23 20.52
C PRO A 242 -3.48 -2.90 22.01
N HIS A 243 -2.70 -3.68 22.73
CA HIS A 243 -2.51 -3.61 24.17
C HIS A 243 -1.03 -3.43 24.52
N CYS A 244 -0.74 -2.71 25.58
CA CYS A 244 0.61 -2.51 26.10
C CYS A 244 0.84 -3.35 27.36
N ASP A 245 1.59 -4.45 27.26
CA ASP A 245 1.88 -5.32 28.41
C ASP A 245 2.70 -4.60 29.49
N GLN A 246 3.48 -3.58 29.14
CA GLN A 246 4.32 -2.84 30.10
C GLN A 246 3.49 -1.95 31.04
N TYR A 247 2.36 -1.43 30.56
CA TYR A 247 1.53 -0.49 31.33
C TYR A 247 0.11 -1.00 31.53
N ASP A 248 -0.20 -2.21 31.10
CA ASP A 248 -1.48 -2.89 31.22
C ASP A 248 -2.67 -2.02 30.78
N HIS A 249 -2.58 -1.49 29.54
CA HIS A 249 -3.67 -0.72 28.95
C HIS A 249 -3.75 -0.86 27.43
N ASP A 250 -4.94 -0.61 26.86
CA ASP A 250 -5.15 -0.61 25.42
C ASP A 250 -4.53 0.63 24.77
N ILE A 251 -3.87 0.42 23.63
CA ILE A 251 -3.22 1.48 22.88
C ILE A 251 -4.26 2.13 21.97
N MET A 252 -4.74 3.30 22.36
CA MET A 252 -5.78 4.03 21.63
C MET A 252 -5.26 4.72 20.37
N LYS A 253 -3.96 4.98 20.27
CA LYS A 253 -3.34 5.66 19.14
C LYS A 253 -1.89 5.21 18.96
N TRP A 254 -1.53 4.83 17.74
CA TRP A 254 -0.12 4.66 17.38
C TRP A 254 0.60 6.00 17.53
N GLY A 255 1.53 6.09 18.46
CA GLY A 255 2.29 7.30 18.74
C GLY A 255 3.79 7.02 18.80
N MET A 256 4.58 8.09 19.04
CA MET A 256 5.96 7.90 19.46
C MET A 256 5.98 7.05 20.73
N ALA A 257 6.96 6.18 20.82
CA ALA A 257 7.09 5.27 21.94
C ALA A 257 7.37 6.03 23.24
N CYS A 258 6.93 5.44 24.33
CA CYS A 258 7.27 5.87 25.69
C CYS A 258 8.74 5.56 26.01
N PRO A 259 9.28 6.07 27.15
CA PRO A 259 10.66 5.79 27.58
C PRO A 259 10.98 4.32 27.86
N LYS A 260 9.98 3.46 27.99
CA LYS A 260 10.13 2.01 28.19
C LYS A 260 10.13 1.20 26.90
N TRP A 261 10.14 1.88 25.75
CA TRP A 261 10.16 1.20 24.46
C TRP A 261 11.38 0.28 24.32
N VAL A 262 11.12 -0.94 23.86
CA VAL A 262 12.11 -1.95 23.50
C VAL A 262 11.78 -2.43 22.10
N PHE A 263 12.76 -2.44 21.21
CA PHE A 263 12.53 -2.91 19.85
C PHE A 263 12.22 -4.41 19.80
N ARG A 264 11.15 -4.78 19.14
CA ARG A 264 10.63 -6.16 19.11
C ARG A 264 11.64 -7.19 18.61
N ASP A 265 12.36 -6.89 17.53
CA ASP A 265 13.32 -7.81 16.91
C ASP A 265 14.72 -7.74 17.51
N GLY A 266 14.99 -6.73 18.34
CA GLY A 266 16.28 -6.52 19.01
C GLY A 266 16.41 -7.24 20.36
N VAL A 267 15.34 -7.89 20.78
CA VAL A 267 15.37 -8.70 22.00
C VAL A 267 15.70 -10.13 21.57
N ASP A 268 16.94 -10.55 21.78
CA ASP A 268 17.16 -11.98 22.05
C ASP A 268 16.16 -12.34 23.13
N ARG A 269 15.22 -13.21 22.81
CA ARG A 269 14.21 -13.69 23.76
C ARG A 269 14.92 -14.46 24.86
N VAL A 270 15.54 -13.74 25.79
CA VAL A 270 15.93 -14.34 27.06
C VAL A 270 14.61 -14.50 27.80
N PRO A 271 14.18 -15.72 28.07
CA PRO A 271 13.00 -15.92 28.90
C PRO A 271 13.33 -15.36 30.29
N PHE A 272 12.54 -14.39 30.75
CA PHE A 272 12.53 -14.00 32.14
C PHE A 272 11.85 -15.06 33.00
#